data_04b8a0bb7a3f371b05ce8063f22c0709
#
_entry.id   04b8a0bb7a3f371b05ce8063f22c0709
#
_cell.length_a   1.000
_cell.length_b   1.000
_cell.length_c   1.000
_cell.angle_alpha   90.00
_cell.angle_beta   90.00
_cell.angle_gamma   90.00
#
_symmetry.space_group_name_H-M   'P 1'
#
loop_
_entity.id
_entity.type
_entity.pdbx_description
1 polymer ?
#
loop_
_entity_poly.entity_id
_entity_poly.type
_entity_poly.pdbx_seq_one_letter_code
_entity_poly.pdbx_strand_id
1 'polypeptide(L)'
;MKKLLLIHFSFLAIFSNAQVGINTPAPVNTLDINGDLNVRKEIRIGASSATKGTAGAKGTIFHNNASLNVNDWKNIKVADGMGSMSLFSMSSVFDKIGVQFSGNNGAISPYPENMNITGDWTVLTGTISTFSVTNATNKVTFTFQTTAQKTVNANTANANASMSFGCGIFVDDKLKAVRTDVLLGADGTNKIFNLNATLTNIEIKNGYTVKVACTKRNLNGGTIGIGRAVNTGFLNSDMSQSVLTTSVLQPF
;
A
#
# COMPACT_ATOMS: atom_id res chain seq x y z
N MET A 1 57.60 10.39 -61.35
CA MET A 1 56.12 10.56 -61.22
C MET A 1 55.49 9.48 -60.37
N LYS A 2 55.72 8.18 -60.60
CA LYS A 2 55.05 7.11 -59.82
C LYS A 2 55.30 7.17 -58.29
N LYS A 3 56.51 7.53 -57.85
CA LYS A 3 56.86 7.64 -56.39
C LYS A 3 56.20 8.85 -55.72
N LEU A 4 55.97 9.95 -56.43
CA LEU A 4 55.30 11.15 -55.93
C LEU A 4 53.78 10.91 -55.74
N LEU A 5 53.18 10.13 -56.64
CA LEU A 5 51.78 9.75 -56.55
C LEU A 5 51.50 8.84 -55.35
N LEU A 6 52.41 7.92 -55.01
CA LEU A 6 52.34 7.04 -53.85
C LEU A 6 52.41 7.83 -52.52
N ILE A 7 53.27 8.84 -52.45
CA ILE A 7 53.42 9.70 -51.28
C ILE A 7 52.13 10.54 -51.07
N HIS A 8 51.51 11.08 -52.11
CA HIS A 8 50.26 11.82 -52.02
C HIS A 8 49.11 10.92 -51.60
N PHE A 9 49.04 9.69 -52.09
CA PHE A 9 48.00 8.72 -51.70
C PHE A 9 48.13 8.28 -50.25
N SER A 10 49.37 8.13 -49.74
CA SER A 10 49.67 7.80 -48.35
C SER A 10 49.30 8.95 -47.40
N PHE A 11 49.44 10.21 -47.83
CA PHE A 11 49.09 11.38 -46.99
C PHE A 11 47.57 11.60 -46.88
N LEU A 12 46.79 11.24 -47.91
CA LEU A 12 45.31 11.32 -47.85
C LEU A 12 44.73 10.28 -46.86
N ALA A 13 45.36 9.13 -46.65
CA ALA A 13 44.85 8.10 -45.77
C ALA A 13 45.03 8.42 -44.27
N ILE A 14 45.86 9.42 -43.91
CA ILE A 14 46.14 9.77 -42.51
C ILE A 14 45.04 10.68 -41.90
N PHE A 15 44.19 11.29 -42.68
CA PHE A 15 43.14 12.21 -42.22
C PHE A 15 41.70 11.65 -42.25
N SER A 16 41.53 10.37 -42.48
CA SER A 16 40.19 9.76 -42.44
C SER A 16 39.70 9.53 -41.01
N ASN A 17 38.92 10.47 -40.48
CA ASN A 17 38.12 10.22 -39.30
C ASN A 17 36.96 9.31 -39.69
N ALA A 18 37.01 8.05 -39.27
CA ALA A 18 35.93 7.10 -39.55
C ALA A 18 34.76 7.32 -38.58
N GLN A 19 33.90 8.29 -38.90
CA GLN A 19 32.59 8.40 -38.23
C GLN A 19 31.59 7.55 -39.00
N VAL A 20 30.72 6.87 -38.27
CA VAL A 20 29.65 6.03 -38.83
C VAL A 20 28.31 6.72 -38.59
N GLY A 21 27.72 7.25 -39.66
CA GLY A 21 26.36 7.78 -39.66
C GLY A 21 25.38 6.74 -40.21
N ILE A 22 24.32 6.46 -39.52
CA ILE A 22 23.21 5.66 -40.01
C ILE A 22 22.01 6.59 -40.20
N ASN A 23 21.56 6.73 -41.42
CA ASN A 23 20.48 7.64 -41.81
C ASN A 23 20.75 9.12 -41.44
N THR A 24 22.02 9.52 -41.36
CA THR A 24 22.50 10.90 -41.20
C THR A 24 23.71 11.16 -42.10
N PRO A 25 23.68 12.23 -42.95
CA PRO A 25 24.79 12.55 -43.81
C PRO A 25 25.93 13.32 -43.13
N ALA A 26 25.70 13.85 -41.92
CA ALA A 26 26.65 14.63 -41.14
C ALA A 26 26.68 14.14 -39.69
N PRO A 27 27.35 13.00 -39.38
CA PRO A 27 27.43 12.46 -38.03
C PRO A 27 28.16 13.43 -37.11
N VAL A 28 27.56 13.71 -35.95
CA VAL A 28 28.15 14.57 -34.91
C VAL A 28 28.96 13.80 -33.86
N ASN A 29 28.87 12.47 -33.88
CA ASN A 29 29.59 11.54 -33.00
C ASN A 29 30.23 10.40 -33.82
N THR A 30 31.10 9.61 -33.20
CA THR A 30 31.75 8.45 -33.83
C THR A 30 30.72 7.46 -34.38
N LEU A 31 29.62 7.28 -33.74
CA LEU A 31 28.41 6.61 -34.22
C LEU A 31 27.21 7.51 -33.98
N ASP A 32 26.52 7.88 -35.04
CA ASP A 32 25.34 8.72 -35.01
C ASP A 32 24.23 8.04 -35.80
N ILE A 33 23.10 7.76 -35.15
CA ILE A 33 21.97 7.03 -35.70
C ILE A 33 20.73 7.91 -35.63
N ASN A 34 20.24 8.29 -36.78
CA ASN A 34 18.95 8.97 -36.93
C ASN A 34 17.87 7.92 -37.21
N GLY A 35 17.39 7.25 -36.13
CA GLY A 35 16.41 6.17 -36.17
C GLY A 35 16.53 5.22 -34.99
N ASP A 36 15.98 4.02 -35.13
CA ASP A 36 15.95 3.00 -34.04
C ASP A 36 17.25 2.18 -33.99
N LEU A 37 17.69 1.84 -32.81
CA LEU A 37 18.80 0.93 -32.55
C LEU A 37 18.29 -0.36 -31.89
N ASN A 38 18.43 -1.50 -32.58
CA ASN A 38 18.14 -2.81 -32.02
C ASN A 38 19.43 -3.52 -31.60
N VAL A 39 19.63 -3.69 -30.29
CA VAL A 39 20.79 -4.39 -29.74
C VAL A 39 20.36 -5.78 -29.26
N ARG A 40 20.88 -6.83 -29.94
CA ARG A 40 20.47 -8.23 -29.67
C ARG A 40 21.14 -8.91 -28.48
N LYS A 41 22.14 -8.31 -27.84
CA LYS A 41 22.85 -8.90 -26.70
C LYS A 41 22.89 -7.90 -25.55
N GLU A 42 24.01 -7.30 -25.28
CA GLU A 42 24.24 -6.42 -24.15
C GLU A 42 24.85 -5.08 -24.59
N ILE A 43 24.49 -4.02 -23.91
CA ILE A 43 25.17 -2.73 -24.01
C ILE A 43 26.24 -2.67 -22.95
N ARG A 44 27.48 -2.32 -23.35
CA ARG A 44 28.62 -2.12 -22.45
C ARG A 44 29.06 -0.67 -22.49
N ILE A 45 29.38 -0.12 -21.34
CA ILE A 45 29.85 1.27 -21.18
C ILE A 45 31.19 1.30 -20.45
N GLY A 46 31.97 2.39 -20.66
CA GLY A 46 33.27 2.55 -20.01
C GLY A 46 34.35 1.61 -20.55
N ALA A 47 34.24 1.16 -21.82
CA ALA A 47 35.28 0.40 -22.48
C ALA A 47 36.48 1.30 -22.84
N SER A 48 37.66 0.69 -22.94
CA SER A 48 38.85 1.29 -23.52
C SER A 48 39.39 0.38 -24.63
N SER A 49 40.48 0.81 -25.33
CA SER A 49 41.14 -0.05 -26.32
C SER A 49 41.69 -1.36 -25.74
N ALA A 50 41.92 -1.38 -24.42
CA ALA A 50 42.49 -2.54 -23.71
C ALA A 50 41.46 -3.29 -22.83
N THR A 51 40.27 -2.71 -22.56
CA THR A 51 39.31 -3.26 -21.63
C THR A 51 37.90 -3.28 -22.21
N LYS A 52 37.22 -4.40 -21.98
CA LYS A 52 35.78 -4.52 -22.26
C LYS A 52 34.99 -3.73 -21.23
N GLY A 53 34.14 -2.81 -21.64
CA GLY A 53 33.27 -2.08 -20.73
C GLY A 53 32.34 -2.98 -19.91
N THR A 54 31.64 -2.41 -18.95
CA THR A 54 30.69 -3.14 -18.11
C THR A 54 29.29 -3.18 -18.73
N ALA A 55 28.65 -4.34 -18.69
CA ALA A 55 27.25 -4.54 -19.06
C ALA A 55 26.28 -4.26 -17.89
N GLY A 56 26.79 -3.80 -16.76
CA GLY A 56 26.01 -3.69 -15.51
C GLY A 56 25.82 -5.04 -14.82
N ALA A 57 25.37 -5.01 -13.59
CA ALA A 57 24.96 -6.18 -12.83
C ALA A 57 23.46 -6.45 -13.03
N LYS A 58 23.00 -7.67 -12.71
CA LYS A 58 21.57 -7.99 -12.72
C LYS A 58 20.82 -7.03 -11.78
N GLY A 59 19.75 -6.42 -12.28
CA GLY A 59 18.95 -5.45 -11.52
C GLY A 59 19.45 -4.00 -11.59
N THR A 60 20.50 -3.71 -12.37
CA THR A 60 20.91 -2.32 -12.65
C THR A 60 20.18 -1.74 -13.85
N ILE A 61 19.99 -0.42 -13.86
CA ILE A 61 19.49 0.34 -14.99
C ILE A 61 20.58 1.21 -15.59
N PHE A 62 20.48 1.43 -16.90
CA PHE A 62 21.27 2.44 -17.61
C PHE A 62 20.76 3.83 -17.23
N HIS A 63 21.63 4.66 -16.68
CA HIS A 63 21.25 5.92 -16.06
C HIS A 63 22.12 7.07 -16.54
N ASN A 64 21.49 8.20 -16.88
CA ASN A 64 22.20 9.45 -17.12
C ASN A 64 22.60 10.07 -15.78
N ASN A 65 23.90 10.06 -15.49
CA ASN A 65 24.43 10.60 -14.26
C ASN A 65 24.88 12.06 -14.47
N ALA A 66 24.08 12.99 -13.93
CA ALA A 66 24.36 14.42 -14.03
C ALA A 66 25.68 14.86 -13.38
N SER A 67 26.26 14.03 -12.49
CA SER A 67 27.54 14.26 -11.83
C SER A 67 28.74 13.70 -12.60
N LEU A 68 28.51 12.93 -13.66
CA LEU A 68 29.50 12.33 -14.52
C LEU A 68 29.22 12.72 -15.97
N ASN A 69 30.28 12.97 -16.75
CA ASN A 69 30.15 13.25 -18.18
C ASN A 69 29.78 12.03 -19.03
N VAL A 70 29.49 10.90 -18.39
CA VAL A 70 29.14 9.63 -19.02
C VAL A 70 27.99 8.98 -18.29
N ASN A 71 27.19 8.22 -19.03
CA ASN A 71 26.15 7.38 -18.42
C ASN A 71 26.80 6.22 -17.65
N ASP A 72 26.14 5.77 -16.59
CA ASP A 72 26.57 4.64 -15.78
C ASP A 72 25.44 3.63 -15.52
N TRP A 73 25.81 2.47 -14.99
CA TRP A 73 24.87 1.48 -14.48
C TRP A 73 24.58 1.75 -13.02
N LYS A 74 23.34 2.06 -12.70
CA LYS A 74 22.90 2.34 -11.32
C LYS A 74 22.04 1.21 -10.80
N ASN A 75 22.38 0.72 -9.61
CA ASN A 75 21.41 -0.07 -8.85
C ASN A 75 20.20 0.81 -8.55
N ILE A 76 19.04 0.45 -9.09
CA ILE A 76 17.82 0.89 -8.46
C ILE A 76 17.82 0.19 -7.10
N LYS A 77 17.87 0.95 -6.05
CA LYS A 77 17.42 0.46 -4.74
C LYS A 77 15.90 0.32 -4.81
N VAL A 78 15.43 -0.63 -5.59
CA VAL A 78 14.17 -1.28 -5.26
C VAL A 78 14.41 -1.80 -3.87
N ALA A 79 13.48 -1.60 -2.97
CA ALA A 79 13.55 -1.99 -1.57
C ALA A 79 13.91 -3.49 -1.42
N ASP A 80 15.15 -3.86 -1.74
CA ASP A 80 15.72 -5.20 -1.74
C ASP A 80 16.68 -5.43 -0.57
N GLY A 81 16.93 -4.40 0.23
CA GLY A 81 17.71 -4.52 1.46
C GLY A 81 16.98 -5.32 2.53
N MET A 82 17.73 -5.97 3.41
CA MET A 82 17.19 -6.65 4.59
C MET A 82 16.34 -5.65 5.40
N GLY A 83 15.01 -5.89 5.48
CA GLY A 83 14.05 -4.96 6.08
C GLY A 83 13.39 -3.97 5.10
N SER A 84 13.78 -3.92 3.85
CA SER A 84 13.09 -3.12 2.83
C SER A 84 11.82 -3.82 2.38
N MET A 85 10.70 -3.14 2.51
CA MET A 85 9.39 -3.63 2.08
C MET A 85 8.77 -2.66 1.08
N SER A 86 8.19 -3.21 0.03
CA SER A 86 7.42 -2.46 -0.96
C SER A 86 5.94 -2.69 -0.77
N LEU A 87 5.12 -1.73 -1.15
CA LEU A 87 3.68 -1.91 -1.17
C LEU A 87 3.32 -2.91 -2.28
N PHE A 88 2.90 -4.11 -1.87
CA PHE A 88 2.48 -5.17 -2.78
C PHE A 88 1.04 -4.99 -3.21
N SER A 89 0.15 -4.72 -2.25
CA SER A 89 -1.25 -4.44 -2.55
C SER A 89 -1.86 -3.51 -1.50
N MET A 90 -2.87 -2.76 -1.91
CA MET A 90 -3.69 -1.94 -1.03
C MET A 90 -5.14 -1.99 -1.51
N SER A 91 -6.06 -2.18 -0.59
CA SER A 91 -7.50 -2.08 -0.87
C SER A 91 -8.20 -1.30 0.23
N SER A 92 -9.25 -0.58 -0.14
CA SER A 92 -10.14 0.12 0.79
C SER A 92 -11.57 -0.27 0.48
N VAL A 93 -12.32 -0.65 1.51
CA VAL A 93 -13.73 -1.02 1.43
C VAL A 93 -14.55 -0.19 2.40
N PHE A 94 -15.81 -0.01 2.07
CA PHE A 94 -16.71 0.92 2.77
C PHE A 94 -17.98 0.22 3.22
N ASP A 95 -18.42 0.55 4.42
CA ASP A 95 -19.75 0.15 4.92
C ASP A 95 -20.58 1.39 5.22
N LYS A 96 -21.72 1.51 4.55
CA LYS A 96 -22.71 2.59 4.74
C LYS A 96 -23.96 2.14 5.51
N ILE A 97 -24.07 0.84 5.78
CA ILE A 97 -25.21 0.26 6.49
C ILE A 97 -24.97 0.36 7.98
N GLY A 98 -23.74 0.05 8.41
CA GLY A 98 -23.36 0.03 9.81
C GLY A 98 -24.08 -1.01 10.64
N VAL A 99 -23.88 -0.96 11.93
CA VAL A 99 -24.57 -1.81 12.92
C VAL A 99 -25.22 -0.96 14.01
N GLN A 100 -26.27 -1.50 14.60
CA GLN A 100 -26.98 -0.85 15.69
C GLN A 100 -27.15 -1.84 16.85
N PHE A 101 -26.90 -1.37 18.05
CA PHE A 101 -27.11 -2.11 19.27
C PHE A 101 -28.02 -1.33 20.19
N SER A 102 -28.90 -2.05 20.91
CA SER A 102 -29.81 -1.46 21.87
C SER A 102 -29.85 -2.29 23.16
N GLY A 103 -30.41 -1.72 24.22
CA GLY A 103 -30.63 -2.38 25.49
C GLY A 103 -29.54 -2.05 26.53
N ASN A 104 -29.31 -2.96 27.48
CA ASN A 104 -28.41 -2.69 28.59
C ASN A 104 -27.04 -3.28 28.35
N ASN A 105 -26.79 -4.48 28.85
CA ASN A 105 -25.48 -5.08 28.89
C ASN A 105 -25.19 -5.91 27.63
N GLY A 106 -23.92 -5.99 27.28
CA GLY A 106 -23.34 -6.88 26.32
C GLY A 106 -22.15 -7.63 26.92
N ALA A 107 -21.28 -8.16 26.07
CA ALA A 107 -20.06 -8.85 26.48
C ALA A 107 -19.07 -7.87 27.12
N ILE A 108 -18.81 -8.00 28.40
CA ILE A 108 -17.86 -7.17 29.16
C ILE A 108 -16.54 -7.89 29.46
N SER A 109 -16.43 -9.16 29.12
CA SER A 109 -15.20 -9.94 29.30
C SER A 109 -14.05 -9.40 28.43
N PRO A 110 -12.80 -9.66 28.81
CA PRO A 110 -11.66 -9.39 27.92
C PRO A 110 -11.80 -10.15 26.60
N TYR A 111 -11.28 -9.55 25.54
CA TYR A 111 -11.25 -10.15 24.20
C TYR A 111 -9.82 -10.62 23.91
N PRO A 112 -9.51 -11.94 24.07
CA PRO A 112 -8.17 -12.44 23.80
C PRO A 112 -7.87 -12.45 22.30
N GLU A 113 -6.62 -12.21 21.96
CA GLU A 113 -6.13 -12.35 20.59
C GLU A 113 -6.39 -13.78 20.08
N ASN A 114 -6.68 -13.90 18.78
CA ASN A 114 -7.01 -15.14 18.09
C ASN A 114 -8.30 -15.84 18.53
N MET A 115 -9.12 -15.22 19.38
CA MET A 115 -10.47 -15.74 19.62
C MET A 115 -11.27 -15.81 18.33
N ASN A 116 -12.14 -16.81 18.22
CA ASN A 116 -13.09 -16.89 17.12
C ASN A 116 -14.15 -15.80 17.21
N ILE A 117 -14.63 -15.33 16.07
CA ILE A 117 -15.84 -14.51 16.07
C ILE A 117 -17.02 -15.32 16.63
N THR A 118 -17.78 -14.73 17.53
CA THR A 118 -18.95 -15.34 18.18
C THR A 118 -20.21 -14.54 17.85
N GLY A 119 -21.39 -15.03 18.28
CA GLY A 119 -22.66 -14.33 18.10
C GLY A 119 -22.78 -12.97 18.80
N ASP A 120 -21.87 -12.65 19.74
CA ASP A 120 -21.81 -11.34 20.39
C ASP A 120 -21.26 -10.25 19.47
N TRP A 121 -20.61 -10.64 18.37
CA TRP A 121 -20.03 -9.73 17.39
C TRP A 121 -20.93 -9.59 16.18
N THR A 122 -21.23 -8.37 15.80
CA THR A 122 -21.97 -8.08 14.56
C THR A 122 -21.02 -7.51 13.53
N VAL A 123 -20.94 -8.17 12.37
CA VAL A 123 -20.04 -7.79 11.27
C VAL A 123 -20.56 -6.55 10.55
N LEU A 124 -19.70 -5.59 10.30
CA LEU A 124 -19.89 -4.52 9.34
C LEU A 124 -19.70 -5.10 7.93
N THR A 125 -20.77 -5.52 7.29
CA THR A 125 -20.72 -6.37 6.10
C THR A 125 -19.99 -5.76 4.92
N GLY A 126 -20.05 -4.42 4.77
CA GLY A 126 -19.32 -3.70 3.75
C GLY A 126 -17.81 -3.62 4.00
N THR A 127 -17.33 -4.06 5.18
CA THR A 127 -15.88 -4.12 5.46
C THR A 127 -15.24 -5.46 5.09
N ILE A 128 -16.00 -6.42 4.60
CA ILE A 128 -15.47 -7.73 4.22
C ILE A 128 -14.62 -7.56 2.97
N SER A 129 -13.37 -7.97 3.04
CA SER A 129 -12.40 -7.88 1.96
C SER A 129 -11.45 -9.07 2.00
N THR A 130 -10.68 -9.24 0.93
CA THR A 130 -9.64 -10.28 0.85
C THR A 130 -8.29 -9.67 0.53
N PHE A 131 -7.22 -10.30 1.01
CA PHE A 131 -5.84 -9.97 0.65
C PHE A 131 -5.01 -11.24 0.55
N SER A 132 -3.88 -11.15 -0.13
CA SER A 132 -2.95 -12.28 -0.29
C SER A 132 -1.56 -11.92 0.17
N VAL A 133 -0.83 -12.90 0.67
CA VAL A 133 0.57 -12.79 1.06
C VAL A 133 1.35 -13.85 0.27
N THR A 134 2.37 -13.41 -0.46
CA THR A 134 3.17 -14.28 -1.34
C THR A 134 4.62 -14.44 -0.89
N ASN A 135 5.04 -13.70 0.12
CA ASN A 135 6.40 -13.76 0.69
C ASN A 135 6.33 -13.97 2.21
N ALA A 136 7.16 -14.84 2.75
CA ALA A 136 7.22 -15.14 4.19
C ALA A 136 7.63 -13.90 5.02
N THR A 137 8.47 -13.03 4.45
CA THR A 137 8.76 -11.72 5.04
C THR A 137 7.70 -10.73 4.59
N ASN A 138 6.77 -10.42 5.46
CA ASN A 138 5.64 -9.54 5.12
C ASN A 138 5.20 -8.70 6.31
N LYS A 139 4.50 -7.62 6.00
CA LYS A 139 3.83 -6.77 6.97
C LYS A 139 2.47 -6.37 6.41
N VAL A 140 1.41 -6.73 7.12
CA VAL A 140 0.04 -6.38 6.75
C VAL A 140 -0.48 -5.36 7.76
N THR A 141 -0.90 -4.21 7.28
CA THR A 141 -1.47 -3.15 8.11
C THR A 141 -2.95 -2.96 7.78
N PHE A 142 -3.74 -2.81 8.82
CA PHE A 142 -5.16 -2.51 8.73
C PHE A 142 -5.42 -1.17 9.40
N THR A 143 -6.18 -0.33 8.73
CA THR A 143 -6.68 0.94 9.28
C THR A 143 -8.18 0.95 9.16
N PHE A 144 -8.86 0.94 10.28
CA PHE A 144 -10.31 1.03 10.35
C PHE A 144 -10.72 2.35 10.98
N GLN A 145 -11.67 3.02 10.34
CA GLN A 145 -12.27 4.26 10.82
C GLN A 145 -13.79 4.19 10.67
N THR A 146 -14.51 4.67 11.66
CA THR A 146 -15.98 4.74 11.67
C THR A 146 -16.45 5.86 12.57
N THR A 147 -17.72 6.24 12.43
CA THR A 147 -18.39 7.13 13.37
C THR A 147 -19.31 6.30 14.26
N ALA A 148 -19.18 6.44 15.57
CA ALA A 148 -20.14 5.90 16.54
C ALA A 148 -21.04 7.03 17.05
N GLN A 149 -22.35 6.80 17.10
CA GLN A 149 -23.34 7.75 17.59
C GLN A 149 -24.26 7.08 18.61
N LYS A 150 -24.59 7.78 19.67
CA LYS A 150 -25.57 7.29 20.65
C LYS A 150 -26.92 8.04 20.53
N THR A 151 -27.98 7.35 20.89
CA THR A 151 -29.27 7.95 21.19
C THR A 151 -29.88 7.32 22.43
N VAL A 152 -30.59 8.10 23.21
CA VAL A 152 -31.24 7.66 24.45
C VAL A 152 -32.74 7.95 24.38
N ASN A 153 -33.50 6.97 24.82
CA ASN A 153 -34.92 7.20 24.99
C ASN A 153 -35.12 7.99 26.30
N ALA A 154 -35.68 9.19 26.20
CA ALA A 154 -35.90 10.07 27.33
C ALA A 154 -36.75 9.45 28.48
N ASN A 155 -37.51 8.40 28.16
CA ASN A 155 -38.38 7.73 29.15
C ASN A 155 -37.70 6.55 29.84
N THR A 156 -36.56 6.07 29.36
CA THR A 156 -35.95 4.81 29.87
C THR A 156 -34.48 4.93 30.24
N ALA A 157 -33.78 6.00 29.88
CA ALA A 157 -32.37 6.18 30.16
C ALA A 157 -32.04 7.63 30.47
N ASN A 158 -31.05 7.84 31.34
CA ASN A 158 -30.47 9.16 31.53
C ASN A 158 -29.83 9.66 30.22
N ALA A 159 -30.23 10.85 29.76
CA ALA A 159 -29.72 11.44 28.52
C ALA A 159 -28.19 11.54 28.46
N ASN A 160 -27.55 11.68 29.63
CA ASN A 160 -26.09 11.73 29.75
C ASN A 160 -25.44 10.37 30.07
N ALA A 161 -26.19 9.26 30.06
CA ALA A 161 -25.65 7.96 30.32
C ALA A 161 -24.52 7.60 29.35
N SER A 162 -23.43 7.07 29.89
CA SER A 162 -22.32 6.57 29.06
C SER A 162 -22.73 5.31 28.32
N MET A 163 -22.23 5.14 27.09
CA MET A 163 -22.42 3.93 26.31
C MET A 163 -21.09 3.41 25.85
N SER A 164 -20.81 2.15 26.12
CA SER A 164 -19.55 1.50 25.76
C SER A 164 -19.76 0.39 24.74
N PHE A 165 -18.81 0.29 23.82
CA PHE A 165 -18.77 -0.69 22.74
C PHE A 165 -17.34 -1.13 22.46
N GLY A 166 -17.16 -2.12 21.63
CA GLY A 166 -15.87 -2.53 21.09
C GLY A 166 -15.98 -2.87 19.61
N CYS A 167 -14.94 -2.62 18.86
CA CYS A 167 -14.79 -3.13 17.50
C CYS A 167 -13.46 -3.85 17.37
N GLY A 168 -13.46 -4.93 16.58
CA GLY A 168 -12.29 -5.76 16.32
C GLY A 168 -12.08 -6.02 14.85
N ILE A 169 -10.82 -6.16 14.47
CA ILE A 169 -10.40 -6.63 13.15
C ILE A 169 -10.18 -8.13 13.23
N PHE A 170 -10.88 -8.86 12.38
CA PHE A 170 -10.81 -10.32 12.27
C PHE A 170 -10.16 -10.70 10.95
N VAL A 171 -9.20 -11.62 11.00
CA VAL A 171 -8.59 -12.25 9.83
C VAL A 171 -8.86 -13.75 9.91
N ASP A 172 -9.49 -14.29 8.87
CA ASP A 172 -9.97 -15.70 8.84
C ASP A 172 -10.76 -16.06 10.12
N ASP A 173 -11.70 -15.20 10.49
CA ASP A 173 -12.57 -15.32 11.68
C ASP A 173 -11.83 -15.28 13.03
N LYS A 174 -10.54 -14.98 13.04
CA LYS A 174 -9.73 -14.82 14.26
C LYS A 174 -9.50 -13.35 14.58
N LEU A 175 -9.76 -12.94 15.80
CA LEU A 175 -9.52 -11.59 16.29
C LEU A 175 -8.02 -11.26 16.26
N LYS A 176 -7.63 -10.22 15.56
CA LYS A 176 -6.24 -9.76 15.47
C LYS A 176 -5.98 -8.45 16.22
N ALA A 177 -6.98 -7.62 16.32
CA ALA A 177 -6.92 -6.40 17.12
C ALA A 177 -8.32 -6.03 17.59
N VAL A 178 -8.41 -5.44 18.76
CA VAL A 178 -9.66 -4.94 19.33
C VAL A 178 -9.41 -3.65 20.09
N ARG A 179 -10.37 -2.77 20.01
CA ARG A 179 -10.42 -1.55 20.82
C ARG A 179 -11.81 -1.36 21.35
N THR A 180 -11.91 -0.99 22.62
CA THR A 180 -13.16 -0.56 23.25
C THR A 180 -13.17 0.95 23.36
N ASP A 181 -14.35 1.54 23.31
CA ASP A 181 -14.54 2.98 23.51
C ASP A 181 -15.84 3.28 24.26
N VAL A 182 -15.97 4.51 24.70
CA VAL A 182 -17.11 5.00 25.46
C VAL A 182 -17.59 6.33 24.85
N LEU A 183 -18.89 6.43 24.58
CA LEU A 183 -19.56 7.69 24.26
C LEU A 183 -20.14 8.31 25.53
N LEU A 184 -19.71 9.53 25.81
CA LEU A 184 -20.21 10.37 26.91
C LEU A 184 -20.91 11.58 26.32
N GLY A 185 -21.83 12.19 27.06
CA GLY A 185 -22.50 13.42 26.65
C GLY A 185 -24.00 13.24 26.39
N ALA A 186 -24.63 14.25 25.81
CA ALA A 186 -26.06 14.31 25.57
C ALA A 186 -26.54 13.34 24.48
N ASP A 187 -27.84 13.27 24.27
CA ASP A 187 -28.43 12.54 23.15
C ASP A 187 -27.88 13.05 21.79
N GLY A 188 -27.67 12.16 20.86
CA GLY A 188 -27.09 12.45 19.52
C GLY A 188 -25.57 12.62 19.51
N THR A 189 -24.89 12.56 20.66
CA THR A 189 -23.41 12.62 20.72
C THR A 189 -22.80 11.55 19.81
N ASN A 190 -21.83 11.99 19.01
CA ASN A 190 -21.08 11.12 18.12
C ASN A 190 -19.58 11.28 18.31
N LYS A 191 -18.81 10.29 17.86
CA LYS A 191 -17.36 10.25 17.97
C LYS A 191 -16.77 9.44 16.83
N ILE A 192 -15.64 9.90 16.30
CA ILE A 192 -14.83 9.11 15.37
C ILE A 192 -14.09 8.05 16.17
N PHE A 193 -14.23 6.80 15.75
CA PHE A 193 -13.52 5.65 16.30
C PHE A 193 -12.50 5.15 15.29
N ASN A 194 -11.27 4.96 15.72
CA ASN A 194 -10.17 4.45 14.92
C ASN A 194 -9.58 3.20 15.55
N LEU A 195 -9.28 2.19 14.73
CA LEU A 195 -8.60 0.97 15.12
C LEU A 195 -7.55 0.62 14.06
N ASN A 196 -6.30 0.52 14.48
CA ASN A 196 -5.19 0.12 13.63
C ASN A 196 -4.62 -1.20 14.12
N ALA A 197 -4.21 -2.05 13.20
CA ALA A 197 -3.54 -3.30 13.48
C ALA A 197 -2.39 -3.53 12.51
N THR A 198 -1.37 -4.24 12.96
CA THR A 198 -0.24 -4.66 12.13
C THR A 198 0.07 -6.12 12.43
N LEU A 199 0.10 -6.94 11.39
CA LEU A 199 0.57 -8.32 11.43
C LEU A 199 1.90 -8.40 10.69
N THR A 200 2.83 -9.16 11.21
CA THR A 200 4.16 -9.35 10.59
C THR A 200 4.44 -10.82 10.41
N ASN A 201 5.06 -11.16 9.27
CA ASN A 201 5.51 -12.52 8.97
C ASN A 201 4.40 -13.57 9.10
N ILE A 202 3.18 -13.22 8.67
CA ILE A 202 2.10 -14.19 8.60
C ILE A 202 2.35 -15.18 7.45
N GLU A 203 1.74 -16.35 7.52
CA GLU A 203 1.93 -17.43 6.55
C GLU A 203 1.61 -16.99 5.12
N ILE A 204 2.30 -17.58 4.15
CA ILE A 204 1.99 -17.38 2.74
C ILE A 204 0.63 -18.02 2.46
N LYS A 205 -0.32 -17.19 2.01
CA LYS A 205 -1.66 -17.64 1.69
C LYS A 205 -2.34 -16.71 0.70
N ASN A 206 -3.00 -17.26 -0.27
CA ASN A 206 -3.92 -16.54 -1.16
C ASN A 206 -5.31 -16.46 -0.52
N GLY A 207 -5.89 -15.25 -0.52
CA GLY A 207 -7.27 -15.07 -0.11
C GLY A 207 -7.50 -15.14 1.40
N TYR A 208 -6.66 -14.50 2.22
CA TYR A 208 -7.05 -14.17 3.58
C TYR A 208 -8.32 -13.31 3.56
N THR A 209 -9.28 -13.65 4.39
CA THR A 209 -10.49 -12.83 4.58
C THR A 209 -10.26 -11.89 5.76
N VAL A 210 -10.49 -10.60 5.57
CA VAL A 210 -10.50 -9.60 6.64
C VAL A 210 -11.88 -8.98 6.76
N LYS A 211 -12.31 -8.70 7.98
CA LYS A 211 -13.55 -8.01 8.30
C LYS A 211 -13.47 -7.29 9.64
N VAL A 212 -14.33 -6.30 9.80
CA VAL A 212 -14.54 -5.65 11.09
C VAL A 212 -15.87 -6.10 11.65
N ALA A 213 -15.86 -6.42 12.93
CA ALA A 213 -17.09 -6.67 13.68
C ALA A 213 -17.07 -5.85 14.98
N CYS A 214 -18.24 -5.41 15.40
CA CYS A 214 -18.41 -4.63 16.61
C CYS A 214 -19.36 -5.34 17.58
N THR A 215 -19.27 -4.98 18.85
CA THR A 215 -20.09 -5.54 19.94
C THR A 215 -20.46 -4.46 20.94
N LYS A 216 -21.62 -4.57 21.53
CA LYS A 216 -22.01 -3.74 22.66
C LYS A 216 -21.36 -4.23 23.95
N ARG A 217 -21.02 -3.32 24.84
CA ARG A 217 -20.54 -3.64 26.19
C ARG A 217 -21.58 -3.23 27.25
N ASN A 218 -21.78 -1.95 27.45
CA ASN A 218 -22.86 -1.45 28.31
C ASN A 218 -23.47 -0.21 27.65
N LEU A 219 -24.77 -0.25 27.38
CA LEU A 219 -25.49 0.84 26.72
C LEU A 219 -26.43 1.61 27.66
N ASN A 220 -26.52 1.20 28.93
CA ASN A 220 -27.37 1.85 29.94
C ASN A 220 -28.82 2.11 29.46
N GLY A 221 -29.39 1.16 28.73
CA GLY A 221 -30.76 1.25 28.19
C GLY A 221 -30.92 2.05 26.90
N GLY A 222 -29.83 2.62 26.37
CA GLY A 222 -29.87 3.38 25.12
C GLY A 222 -29.55 2.56 23.88
N THR A 223 -29.30 3.28 22.80
CA THR A 223 -28.96 2.72 21.49
C THR A 223 -27.68 3.35 20.97
N ILE A 224 -26.80 2.56 20.39
CA ILE A 224 -25.59 3.00 19.71
C ILE A 224 -25.60 2.53 18.25
N GLY A 225 -25.28 3.43 17.33
CA GLY A 225 -24.97 3.12 15.95
C GLY A 225 -23.48 3.21 15.71
N ILE A 226 -22.91 2.24 14.97
CA ILE A 226 -21.52 2.24 14.55
C ILE A 226 -21.50 2.13 13.03
N GLY A 227 -20.92 3.11 12.35
CA GLY A 227 -21.04 3.24 10.90
C GLY A 227 -22.46 3.57 10.44
N ARG A 228 -23.31 3.97 11.37
CA ARG A 228 -24.74 4.23 11.15
C ARG A 228 -25.23 5.35 12.05
N ALA A 229 -26.01 6.26 11.48
CA ALA A 229 -26.73 7.27 12.24
C ALA A 229 -27.91 6.61 13.00
N VAL A 230 -28.06 6.92 14.28
CA VAL A 230 -29.18 6.52 15.15
C VAL A 230 -29.98 7.71 15.65
N ASN A 231 -29.45 8.93 15.49
CA ASN A 231 -30.15 10.19 15.65
C ASN A 231 -29.88 11.04 14.41
N THR A 232 -30.83 11.04 13.48
CA THR A 232 -30.70 11.69 12.16
C THR A 232 -30.77 13.23 12.22
N GLY A 233 -31.10 13.80 13.38
CA GLY A 233 -31.01 15.25 13.59
C GLY A 233 -29.56 15.76 13.64
N PHE A 234 -28.58 14.87 13.87
CA PHE A 234 -27.15 15.22 14.02
C PHE A 234 -26.25 14.57 12.96
N LEU A 235 -26.62 13.40 12.45
CA LEU A 235 -25.86 12.63 11.46
C LEU A 235 -26.78 12.03 10.39
N ASN A 236 -26.18 11.74 9.23
CA ASN A 236 -26.80 10.92 8.19
C ASN A 236 -25.88 9.73 7.84
N SER A 237 -26.31 8.87 6.93
CA SER A 237 -25.56 7.69 6.49
C SER A 237 -24.21 8.03 5.85
N ASP A 238 -24.12 9.15 5.14
CA ASP A 238 -22.88 9.54 4.46
C ASP A 238 -21.82 10.07 5.45
N MET A 239 -22.27 10.69 6.55
CA MET A 239 -21.40 11.18 7.63
C MET A 239 -20.94 10.09 8.59
N SER A 240 -21.63 8.94 8.62
CA SER A 240 -21.38 7.87 9.61
C SER A 240 -20.71 6.64 9.04
N GLN A 241 -20.44 6.59 7.74
CA GLN A 241 -19.84 5.41 7.07
C GLN A 241 -18.57 4.90 7.73
N SER A 242 -18.32 3.62 7.58
CA SER A 242 -17.10 2.94 8.01
C SER A 242 -16.18 2.68 6.83
N VAL A 243 -14.87 2.74 7.07
CA VAL A 243 -13.83 2.45 6.07
C VAL A 243 -12.82 1.49 6.67
N LEU A 244 -12.49 0.43 5.93
CA LEU A 244 -11.37 -0.45 6.24
C LEU A 244 -10.37 -0.40 5.09
N THR A 245 -9.14 -0.01 5.38
CA THR A 245 -8.01 -0.08 4.45
C THR A 245 -7.06 -1.19 4.87
N THR A 246 -6.71 -2.04 3.94
CA THR A 246 -5.72 -3.11 4.09
C THR A 246 -4.54 -2.85 3.18
N SER A 247 -3.34 -2.83 3.73
CA SER A 247 -2.08 -2.67 2.96
C SER A 247 -1.16 -3.84 3.25
N VAL A 248 -0.66 -4.47 2.20
CA VAL A 248 0.32 -5.57 2.28
C VAL A 248 1.65 -5.06 1.76
N LEU A 249 2.67 -5.14 2.62
CA LEU A 249 4.05 -4.81 2.30
C LEU A 249 4.86 -6.10 2.35
N GLN A 250 5.70 -6.32 1.34
CA GLN A 250 6.62 -7.46 1.29
C GLN A 250 7.80 -7.12 0.39
N PRO A 251 8.96 -7.82 0.52
CA PRO A 251 10.06 -7.67 -0.43
C PRO A 251 9.63 -8.11 -1.83
N PHE A 252 10.29 -7.53 -2.84
CA PHE A 252 10.12 -7.95 -4.24
C PHE A 252 10.75 -9.33 -4.48
#